data_4b3aab175a0403e909782d4295870c7d
#
_entry.id   4b3aab175a0403e909782d4295870c7d
#
_cell.length_a   1.000
_cell.length_b   1.000
_cell.length_c   1.000
_cell.angle_alpha   90.00
_cell.angle_beta   90.00
_cell.angle_gamma   90.00
#
_symmetry.space_group_name_H-M   'P 1'
#
loop_
_entity.id
_entity.type
_entity.pdbx_description
1 polymer ?
#
loop_
_entity_poly.entity_id
_entity_poly.type
_entity_poly.pdbx_seq_one_letter_code
_entity_poly.pdbx_strand_id
1 'polypeptide(L)'
;MELLRYESPFECSEVLKLWGEIFGSEEAVLETPQVNGAERTENLDIVFVAKEEDQILGTIHGTIPRSMPSVCGLSAMCTTPAARGKGLGRLLFTKIVEEMETQGVKTMFLGTGNPIAAKLYKSCGFSYLPGGKVMARFASGDLVDFQRETFLKKPKSIEIRPGSADMRIPLIPLALYWTPYLLLDCNTNLVSSEYITQFACMSLYPRYMKLVEEGGAFWQARSEEGVLGAVASVMPTELGMRADFFSTETFAPTIKDLLARCEEQAEEIYLQIANTDTEKIRVAAELGYSPSGTACVSYRNVNIPCTIYKK
;
A
#
# COMPACT_ATOMS: atom_id res chain seq x y z
N MET A 1 1.89 -0.30 -34.97
CA MET A 1 1.82 -0.30 -33.46
C MET A 1 3.09 -0.93 -32.93
N GLU A 2 3.79 -0.24 -32.06
CA GLU A 2 5.01 -0.66 -31.36
C GLU A 2 4.71 -0.82 -29.87
N LEU A 3 5.37 -1.78 -29.21
CA LEU A 3 5.30 -1.98 -27.76
C LEU A 3 6.67 -1.66 -27.16
N LEU A 4 6.72 -0.58 -26.40
CA LEU A 4 7.94 -0.07 -25.77
C LEU A 4 7.95 -0.45 -24.28
N ARG A 5 9.12 -0.82 -23.77
CA ARG A 5 9.40 -1.05 -22.35
C ARG A 5 10.27 0.09 -21.84
N TYR A 6 9.79 0.77 -20.84
CA TYR A 6 10.55 1.79 -20.10
C TYR A 6 10.82 1.33 -18.68
N GLU A 7 11.99 1.69 -18.19
CA GLU A 7 12.38 1.56 -16.80
C GLU A 7 12.66 2.95 -16.26
N SER A 8 12.14 3.24 -15.06
CA SER A 8 12.30 4.55 -14.42
C SER A 8 13.78 4.85 -14.08
N PRO A 9 14.30 6.08 -14.30
CA PRO A 9 13.60 7.23 -14.87
C PRO A 9 13.56 7.22 -16.42
N PHE A 10 12.46 7.74 -16.98
CA PHE A 10 12.34 7.98 -18.41
C PHE A 10 11.53 9.27 -18.67
N GLU A 11 11.53 9.75 -19.93
CA GLU A 11 10.68 10.89 -20.31
C GLU A 11 9.22 10.46 -20.27
N CYS A 12 8.50 10.92 -19.22
CA CYS A 12 7.19 10.40 -18.86
C CYS A 12 6.03 11.39 -19.07
N SER A 13 6.27 12.59 -19.58
CA SER A 13 5.25 13.65 -19.69
C SER A 13 4.02 13.23 -20.50
N GLU A 14 4.19 12.55 -21.63
CA GLU A 14 3.08 12.05 -22.44
C GLU A 14 2.31 10.92 -21.75
N VAL A 15 3.02 10.06 -21.00
CA VAL A 15 2.42 8.98 -20.20
C VAL A 15 1.58 9.57 -19.07
N LEU A 16 2.15 10.51 -18.32
CA LEU A 16 1.44 11.20 -17.23
C LEU A 16 0.24 12.00 -17.73
N LYS A 17 0.35 12.63 -18.90
CA LYS A 17 -0.78 13.30 -19.53
C LYS A 17 -1.92 12.32 -19.82
N LEU A 18 -1.62 11.16 -20.43
CA LEU A 18 -2.61 10.12 -20.69
C LEU A 18 -3.25 9.61 -19.39
N TRP A 19 -2.46 9.40 -18.33
CA TRP A 19 -2.98 8.97 -17.04
C TRP A 19 -3.90 10.02 -16.42
N GLY A 20 -3.53 11.30 -16.51
CA GLY A 20 -4.37 12.42 -16.08
C GLY A 20 -5.72 12.49 -16.82
N GLU A 21 -5.72 12.23 -18.12
CA GLU A 21 -6.93 12.21 -18.95
C GLU A 21 -7.86 11.02 -18.62
N ILE A 22 -7.31 9.87 -18.23
CA ILE A 22 -8.09 8.63 -18.01
C ILE A 22 -8.46 8.41 -16.55
N PHE A 23 -7.55 8.68 -15.62
CA PHE A 23 -7.73 8.41 -14.19
C PHE A 23 -8.00 9.67 -13.36
N GLY A 24 -7.66 10.84 -13.90
CA GLY A 24 -7.69 12.12 -13.20
C GLY A 24 -6.29 12.65 -12.90
N SER A 25 -6.16 13.97 -12.84
CA SER A 25 -4.86 14.64 -12.60
C SER A 25 -4.25 14.29 -11.24
N GLU A 26 -5.06 14.09 -10.21
CA GLU A 26 -4.60 13.69 -8.89
C GLU A 26 -3.90 12.33 -8.90
N GLU A 27 -4.48 11.33 -9.57
CA GLU A 27 -3.86 10.00 -9.72
C GLU A 27 -2.54 10.07 -10.50
N ALA A 28 -2.46 10.87 -11.58
CA ALA A 28 -1.23 11.04 -12.32
C ALA A 28 -0.11 11.69 -11.47
N VAL A 29 -0.46 12.62 -10.59
CA VAL A 29 0.51 13.23 -9.65
C VAL A 29 1.04 12.19 -8.66
N LEU A 30 0.18 11.30 -8.14
CA LEU A 30 0.58 10.25 -7.20
C LEU A 30 1.51 9.19 -7.82
N GLU A 31 1.41 8.95 -9.13
CA GLU A 31 2.28 8.02 -9.86
C GLU A 31 3.59 8.68 -10.34
N THR A 32 3.67 10.01 -10.34
CA THR A 32 4.83 10.76 -10.87
C THR A 32 6.17 10.37 -10.22
N PRO A 33 6.31 10.24 -8.87
CA PRO A 33 7.57 9.88 -8.23
C PRO A 33 8.15 8.54 -8.68
N GLN A 34 7.28 7.61 -9.07
CA GLN A 34 7.67 6.29 -9.54
C GLN A 34 8.31 6.37 -10.92
N VAL A 35 7.67 7.09 -11.86
CA VAL A 35 8.12 7.10 -13.27
C VAL A 35 9.22 8.13 -13.56
N ASN A 36 9.31 9.23 -12.80
CA ASN A 36 10.37 10.22 -12.93
C ASN A 36 11.69 9.82 -12.25
N GLY A 37 11.68 8.71 -11.48
CA GLY A 37 12.86 8.16 -10.82
C GLY A 37 13.13 8.70 -9.43
N ALA A 38 12.22 9.47 -8.83
CA ALA A 38 12.40 9.93 -7.44
C ALA A 38 12.45 8.75 -6.45
N GLU A 39 11.78 7.64 -6.76
CA GLU A 39 11.74 6.44 -5.92
C GLU A 39 12.67 5.30 -6.40
N ARG A 40 13.54 5.54 -7.38
CA ARG A 40 14.37 4.48 -8.03
C ARG A 40 15.34 3.75 -7.10
N THR A 41 15.70 4.35 -5.98
CA THR A 41 16.58 3.72 -4.98
C THR A 41 15.83 2.66 -4.17
N GLU A 42 14.54 2.81 -4.01
CA GLU A 42 13.65 1.94 -3.24
C GLU A 42 12.87 0.95 -4.12
N ASN A 43 12.51 1.39 -5.33
CA ASN A 43 11.64 0.64 -6.22
C ASN A 43 12.27 0.46 -7.61
N LEU A 44 11.89 -0.63 -8.27
CA LEU A 44 12.05 -0.82 -9.70
C LEU A 44 10.68 -0.62 -10.35
N ASP A 45 10.57 0.43 -11.15
CA ASP A 45 9.34 0.79 -11.86
C ASP A 45 9.49 0.54 -13.36
N ILE A 46 8.57 -0.23 -13.93
CA ILE A 46 8.57 -0.64 -15.33
C ILE A 46 7.23 -0.27 -15.95
N VAL A 47 7.26 0.45 -17.07
CA VAL A 47 6.07 0.83 -17.84
C VAL A 47 6.13 0.24 -19.24
N PHE A 48 5.10 -0.50 -19.63
CA PHE A 48 4.88 -0.82 -21.02
C PHE A 48 3.96 0.21 -21.66
N VAL A 49 4.36 0.71 -22.82
CA VAL A 49 3.64 1.70 -23.60
C VAL A 49 3.40 1.15 -25.00
N ALA A 50 2.16 1.09 -25.42
CA ALA A 50 1.82 0.80 -26.82
C ALA A 50 1.69 2.12 -27.57
N LYS A 51 2.47 2.29 -28.64
CA LYS A 51 2.50 3.48 -29.51
C LYS A 51 2.17 3.13 -30.96
N GLU A 52 1.55 4.08 -31.65
CA GLU A 52 1.41 4.07 -33.08
C GLU A 52 1.80 5.45 -33.59
N GLU A 53 2.87 5.52 -34.39
CA GLU A 53 3.54 6.78 -34.68
C GLU A 53 3.90 7.51 -33.36
N ASP A 54 3.47 8.76 -33.19
CA ASP A 54 3.72 9.55 -31.98
C ASP A 54 2.60 9.42 -30.91
N GLN A 55 1.55 8.64 -31.19
CA GLN A 55 0.40 8.55 -30.29
C GLN A 55 0.48 7.34 -29.36
N ILE A 56 0.37 7.59 -28.04
CA ILE A 56 0.21 6.53 -27.04
C ILE A 56 -1.21 5.96 -27.15
N LEU A 57 -1.33 4.65 -27.33
CA LEU A 57 -2.58 3.91 -27.39
C LEU A 57 -2.98 3.28 -26.08
N GLY A 58 -2.03 3.00 -25.21
CA GLY A 58 -2.27 2.43 -23.88
C GLY A 58 -0.99 2.15 -23.13
N THR A 59 -1.13 1.95 -21.82
CA THR A 59 -0.03 1.72 -20.87
C THR A 59 -0.38 0.67 -19.84
N ILE A 60 0.63 0.16 -19.17
CA ILE A 60 0.54 -0.54 -17.89
C ILE A 60 1.84 -0.34 -17.13
N HIS A 61 1.73 -0.16 -15.82
CA HIS A 61 2.84 0.08 -14.91
C HIS A 61 2.96 -1.05 -13.89
N GLY A 62 4.19 -1.42 -13.53
CA GLY A 62 4.52 -2.36 -12.49
C GLY A 62 5.63 -1.84 -11.60
N THR A 63 5.45 -1.94 -10.28
CA THR A 63 6.39 -1.51 -9.24
C THR A 63 6.86 -2.72 -8.43
N ILE A 64 8.17 -2.93 -8.33
CA ILE A 64 8.82 -3.96 -7.51
C ILE A 64 9.63 -3.26 -6.42
N PRO A 65 9.30 -3.43 -5.13
CA PRO A 65 10.13 -2.90 -4.04
C PRO A 65 11.46 -3.67 -3.96
N ARG A 66 12.57 -2.94 -3.96
CA ARG A 66 13.91 -3.57 -3.89
C ARG A 66 14.16 -4.30 -2.58
N SER A 67 13.51 -3.87 -1.50
CA SER A 67 13.57 -4.52 -0.19
C SER A 67 12.82 -5.86 -0.13
N MET A 68 11.82 -6.08 -0.99
CA MET A 68 11.01 -7.30 -1.05
C MET A 68 10.69 -7.67 -2.52
N PRO A 69 11.68 -8.07 -3.34
CA PRO A 69 11.53 -8.22 -4.78
C PRO A 69 10.60 -9.38 -5.21
N SER A 70 10.16 -10.20 -4.28
CA SER A 70 9.20 -11.27 -4.53
C SER A 70 7.76 -10.79 -4.72
N VAL A 71 7.46 -9.50 -4.43
CA VAL A 71 6.13 -8.91 -4.60
C VAL A 71 6.15 -7.76 -5.59
N CYS A 72 5.05 -7.50 -6.27
CA CYS A 72 4.87 -6.28 -7.05
C CYS A 72 3.44 -5.75 -6.99
N GLY A 73 3.29 -4.48 -7.32
CA GLY A 73 2.01 -3.84 -7.59
C GLY A 73 1.87 -3.51 -9.08
N LEU A 74 0.68 -3.70 -9.63
CA LEU A 74 0.35 -3.30 -10.99
C LEU A 74 -0.66 -2.16 -10.97
N SER A 75 -0.38 -1.10 -11.73
CA SER A 75 -1.19 0.12 -11.79
C SER A 75 -1.26 0.69 -13.20
N ALA A 76 -1.93 1.82 -13.35
CA ALA A 76 -2.00 2.64 -14.56
C ALA A 76 -2.30 1.87 -15.85
N MET A 77 -3.10 0.78 -15.72
CA MET A 77 -3.54 -0.01 -16.85
C MET A 77 -4.65 0.72 -17.59
N CYS A 78 -4.33 1.25 -18.76
CA CYS A 78 -5.31 1.95 -19.60
C CYS A 78 -5.11 1.72 -21.09
N THR A 79 -6.16 2.02 -21.84
CA THR A 79 -6.16 2.14 -23.30
C THR A 79 -6.99 3.33 -23.69
N THR A 80 -6.55 4.07 -24.73
CA THR A 80 -7.35 5.16 -25.29
C THR A 80 -8.68 4.64 -25.82
N PRO A 81 -9.75 5.44 -25.84
CA PRO A 81 -11.05 5.01 -26.38
C PRO A 81 -10.97 4.41 -27.76
N ALA A 82 -10.16 4.98 -28.67
CA ALA A 82 -9.97 4.52 -30.05
C ALA A 82 -9.27 3.16 -30.15
N ALA A 83 -8.47 2.78 -29.15
CA ALA A 83 -7.74 1.51 -29.13
C ALA A 83 -8.49 0.38 -28.39
N ARG A 84 -9.64 0.66 -27.77
CA ARG A 84 -10.44 -0.34 -27.05
C ARG A 84 -11.02 -1.39 -28.00
N GLY A 85 -11.28 -2.58 -27.46
CA GLY A 85 -11.90 -3.68 -28.21
C GLY A 85 -10.96 -4.41 -29.18
N LYS A 86 -9.73 -3.97 -29.34
CA LYS A 86 -8.74 -4.52 -30.30
C LYS A 86 -7.71 -5.48 -29.64
N GLY A 87 -7.94 -5.92 -28.40
CA GLY A 87 -7.04 -6.84 -27.69
C GLY A 87 -5.80 -6.18 -27.04
N LEU A 88 -5.60 -4.87 -27.22
CA LEU A 88 -4.42 -4.15 -26.71
C LEU A 88 -4.27 -4.27 -25.19
N GLY A 89 -5.37 -4.15 -24.44
CA GLY A 89 -5.33 -4.32 -22.99
C GLY A 89 -4.81 -5.69 -22.56
N ARG A 90 -5.21 -6.75 -23.24
CA ARG A 90 -4.71 -8.10 -23.00
C ARG A 90 -3.21 -8.20 -23.30
N LEU A 91 -2.77 -7.64 -24.44
CA LEU A 91 -1.36 -7.64 -24.82
C LEU A 91 -0.49 -6.96 -23.76
N LEU A 92 -0.85 -5.73 -23.35
CA LEU A 92 -0.13 -4.98 -22.32
C LEU A 92 -0.09 -5.75 -20.99
N PHE A 93 -1.23 -6.28 -20.56
CA PHE A 93 -1.31 -7.00 -19.30
C PHE A 93 -0.51 -8.31 -19.31
N THR A 94 -0.54 -9.05 -20.42
CA THR A 94 0.29 -10.26 -20.55
C THR A 94 1.77 -9.90 -20.48
N LYS A 95 2.18 -8.83 -21.15
CA LYS A 95 3.58 -8.41 -21.18
C LYS A 95 4.11 -7.97 -19.82
N ILE A 96 3.34 -7.22 -19.04
CA ILE A 96 3.79 -6.85 -17.68
C ILE A 96 3.86 -8.06 -16.75
N VAL A 97 2.92 -9.00 -16.84
CA VAL A 97 2.96 -10.24 -16.05
C VAL A 97 4.20 -11.07 -16.38
N GLU A 98 4.49 -11.28 -17.68
CA GLU A 98 5.70 -11.98 -18.14
C GLU A 98 6.98 -11.28 -17.62
N GLU A 99 7.02 -9.95 -17.70
CA GLU A 99 8.15 -9.15 -17.20
C GLU A 99 8.33 -9.33 -15.69
N MET A 100 7.26 -9.20 -14.90
CA MET A 100 7.33 -9.38 -13.44
C MET A 100 7.81 -10.78 -13.06
N GLU A 101 7.35 -11.82 -13.75
CA GLU A 101 7.83 -13.19 -13.55
C GLU A 101 9.31 -13.32 -13.88
N THR A 102 9.79 -12.68 -14.96
CA THR A 102 11.21 -12.65 -15.33
C THR A 102 12.08 -11.95 -14.28
N GLN A 103 11.53 -10.93 -13.60
CA GLN A 103 12.16 -10.24 -12.48
C GLN A 103 12.14 -11.06 -11.16
N GLY A 104 11.54 -12.25 -11.16
CA GLY A 104 11.46 -13.13 -10.00
C GLY A 104 10.30 -12.85 -9.05
N VAL A 105 9.34 -12.04 -9.44
CA VAL A 105 8.15 -11.76 -8.65
C VAL A 105 7.30 -13.02 -8.52
N LYS A 106 6.87 -13.32 -7.30
CA LYS A 106 6.03 -14.47 -6.96
C LYS A 106 4.59 -14.09 -6.66
N THR A 107 4.37 -12.85 -6.20
CA THR A 107 3.05 -12.35 -5.84
C THR A 107 2.82 -10.96 -6.43
N MET A 108 1.72 -10.81 -7.15
CA MET A 108 1.35 -9.57 -7.82
C MET A 108 0.02 -9.06 -7.27
N PHE A 109 -0.03 -7.77 -6.93
CA PHE A 109 -1.24 -7.10 -6.44
C PHE A 109 -1.71 -6.04 -7.43
N LEU A 110 -3.02 -5.87 -7.52
CA LEU A 110 -3.66 -4.75 -8.21
C LEU A 110 -5.02 -4.44 -7.58
N GLY A 111 -5.54 -3.25 -7.84
CA GLY A 111 -6.90 -2.87 -7.43
C GLY A 111 -7.75 -2.50 -8.64
N THR A 112 -9.01 -2.95 -8.66
CA THR A 112 -9.94 -2.51 -9.70
C THR A 112 -11.39 -2.51 -9.24
N GLY A 113 -12.10 -1.42 -9.60
CA GLY A 113 -13.55 -1.35 -9.54
C GLY A 113 -14.23 -1.60 -10.89
N ASN A 114 -13.46 -1.78 -11.95
CA ASN A 114 -13.96 -1.95 -13.32
C ASN A 114 -14.19 -3.45 -13.63
N PRO A 115 -15.43 -3.90 -13.85
CA PRO A 115 -15.74 -5.32 -14.09
C PRO A 115 -15.12 -5.86 -15.39
N ILE A 116 -14.91 -5.01 -16.39
CA ILE A 116 -14.27 -5.40 -17.66
C ILE A 116 -12.79 -5.69 -17.42
N ALA A 117 -12.10 -4.80 -16.71
CA ALA A 117 -10.71 -4.99 -16.31
C ALA A 117 -10.56 -6.22 -15.42
N ALA A 118 -11.44 -6.40 -14.44
CA ALA A 118 -11.43 -7.58 -13.57
C ALA A 118 -11.57 -8.90 -14.35
N LYS A 119 -12.39 -8.93 -15.40
CA LYS A 119 -12.53 -10.11 -16.26
C LYS A 119 -11.23 -10.42 -17.01
N LEU A 120 -10.53 -9.39 -17.48
CA LEU A 120 -9.21 -9.55 -18.07
C LEU A 120 -8.21 -10.10 -17.07
N TYR A 121 -8.11 -9.50 -15.88
CA TYR A 121 -7.16 -9.91 -14.84
C TYR A 121 -7.40 -11.34 -14.37
N LYS A 122 -8.67 -11.73 -14.19
CA LYS A 122 -9.04 -13.14 -13.90
C LYS A 122 -8.54 -14.11 -14.96
N SER A 123 -8.64 -13.73 -16.25
CA SER A 123 -8.14 -14.59 -17.34
C SER A 123 -6.61 -14.75 -17.36
N CYS A 124 -5.90 -13.92 -16.58
CA CYS A 124 -4.44 -13.97 -16.38
C CYS A 124 -4.06 -14.51 -14.99
N GLY A 125 -4.97 -15.19 -14.30
CA GLY A 125 -4.70 -15.88 -13.04
C GLY A 125 -4.87 -15.04 -11.77
N PHE A 126 -5.39 -13.82 -11.87
CA PHE A 126 -5.70 -13.01 -10.69
C PHE A 126 -7.05 -13.39 -10.10
N SER A 127 -7.16 -13.36 -8.78
CA SER A 127 -8.41 -13.54 -8.04
C SER A 127 -8.62 -12.39 -7.06
N TYR A 128 -9.90 -12.06 -6.77
CA TYR A 128 -10.20 -11.11 -5.72
C TYR A 128 -9.77 -11.64 -4.36
N LEU A 129 -9.16 -10.78 -3.57
CA LEU A 129 -8.96 -11.01 -2.16
C LEU A 129 -10.27 -10.78 -1.39
N PRO A 130 -10.47 -11.46 -0.25
CA PRO A 130 -11.69 -11.33 0.54
C PRO A 130 -12.04 -9.87 0.86
N GLY A 131 -13.30 -9.52 0.71
CA GLY A 131 -13.89 -8.25 1.13
C GLY A 131 -13.56 -7.01 0.29
N GLY A 132 -12.70 -7.09 -0.73
CA GLY A 132 -12.20 -5.89 -1.40
C GLY A 132 -12.28 -5.86 -2.91
N LYS A 133 -11.75 -4.78 -3.46
CA LYS A 133 -11.47 -4.60 -4.90
C LYS A 133 -10.02 -4.91 -5.25
N VAL A 134 -9.24 -5.36 -4.27
CA VAL A 134 -7.87 -5.80 -4.49
C VAL A 134 -7.90 -7.22 -5.05
N MET A 135 -7.11 -7.44 -6.07
CA MET A 135 -6.88 -8.75 -6.67
C MET A 135 -5.41 -9.11 -6.51
N ALA A 136 -5.14 -10.41 -6.38
CA ALA A 136 -3.78 -10.92 -6.36
C ALA A 136 -3.63 -12.13 -7.27
N ARG A 137 -2.39 -12.35 -7.71
CA ARG A 137 -1.92 -13.56 -8.38
C ARG A 137 -0.72 -14.09 -7.62
N PHE A 138 -0.77 -15.36 -7.24
CA PHE A 138 0.29 -16.08 -6.57
C PHE A 138 0.92 -17.07 -7.56
N ALA A 139 2.25 -17.14 -7.61
CA ALA A 139 2.96 -18.13 -8.44
C ALA A 139 2.71 -19.56 -7.95
N SER A 140 2.50 -19.72 -6.63
CA SER A 140 2.11 -20.97 -5.99
C SER A 140 1.27 -20.68 -4.75
N GLY A 141 0.39 -21.61 -4.37
CA GLY A 141 -0.47 -21.45 -3.19
C GLY A 141 -1.56 -20.39 -3.35
N ASP A 142 -1.98 -19.86 -2.23
CA ASP A 142 -3.02 -18.85 -2.13
C ASP A 142 -2.66 -17.74 -1.12
N LEU A 143 -3.64 -16.88 -0.77
CA LEU A 143 -3.46 -15.82 0.21
C LEU A 143 -3.04 -16.35 1.59
N VAL A 144 -3.59 -17.49 2.00
CA VAL A 144 -3.29 -18.09 3.33
C VAL A 144 -1.85 -18.56 3.37
N ASP A 145 -1.39 -19.22 2.31
CA ASP A 145 0.00 -19.66 2.19
C ASP A 145 0.94 -18.44 2.17
N PHE A 146 0.63 -17.43 1.37
CA PHE A 146 1.40 -16.17 1.34
C PHE A 146 1.48 -15.53 2.73
N GLN A 147 0.35 -15.38 3.44
CA GLN A 147 0.35 -14.78 4.78
C GLN A 147 1.15 -15.61 5.79
N ARG A 148 1.04 -16.94 5.72
CA ARG A 148 1.81 -17.84 6.58
C ARG A 148 3.31 -17.69 6.37
N GLU A 149 3.75 -17.71 5.12
CA GLU A 149 5.17 -17.63 4.78
C GLU A 149 5.74 -16.24 5.06
N THR A 150 4.94 -15.18 4.88
CA THR A 150 5.38 -13.79 5.00
C THR A 150 5.28 -13.29 6.43
N PHE A 151 4.16 -13.49 7.12
CA PHE A 151 3.86 -12.81 8.38
C PHE A 151 3.91 -13.69 9.62
N LEU A 152 3.74 -15.02 9.49
CA LEU A 152 3.78 -15.94 10.64
C LEU A 152 5.16 -16.54 10.86
N LYS A 153 6.06 -16.44 9.92
CA LYS A 153 7.46 -16.82 10.09
C LYS A 153 8.16 -15.82 11.01
N LYS A 154 8.68 -16.30 12.14
CA LYS A 154 9.42 -15.44 13.06
C LYS A 154 10.71 -14.92 12.40
N PRO A 155 10.89 -13.59 12.30
CA PRO A 155 12.12 -13.02 11.75
C PRO A 155 13.31 -13.30 12.68
N LYS A 156 14.51 -13.42 12.11
CA LYS A 156 15.76 -13.56 12.89
C LYS A 156 16.20 -12.21 13.45
N SER A 157 15.99 -11.17 12.69
CA SER A 157 16.24 -9.79 13.08
C SER A 157 15.15 -8.86 12.53
N ILE A 158 14.93 -7.76 13.22
CA ILE A 158 14.02 -6.71 12.78
C ILE A 158 14.76 -5.39 12.84
N GLU A 159 14.70 -4.64 11.74
CA GLU A 159 15.20 -3.28 11.64
C GLU A 159 14.05 -2.29 11.72
N ILE A 160 14.20 -1.24 12.54
CA ILE A 160 13.30 -0.09 12.58
C ILE A 160 13.99 1.07 11.89
N ARG A 161 13.31 1.67 10.91
CA ARG A 161 13.83 2.80 10.14
C ARG A 161 12.73 3.78 9.74
N PRO A 162 13.06 5.00 9.32
CA PRO A 162 12.07 5.91 8.74
C PRO A 162 11.31 5.26 7.60
N GLY A 163 10.07 5.66 7.42
CA GLY A 163 9.26 5.21 6.29
C GLY A 163 9.82 5.74 4.97
N SER A 164 9.73 4.95 3.91
CA SER A 164 10.23 5.28 2.58
C SER A 164 9.39 4.61 1.49
N ALA A 165 9.64 4.95 0.22
CA ALA A 165 8.85 4.48 -0.91
C ALA A 165 8.85 2.96 -1.10
N ASP A 166 9.81 2.24 -0.54
CA ASP A 166 9.84 0.77 -0.57
C ASP A 166 8.67 0.12 0.20
N MET A 167 7.92 0.90 1.01
CA MET A 167 6.69 0.47 1.66
C MET A 167 5.50 0.38 0.71
N ARG A 168 5.56 1.02 -0.46
CA ARG A 168 4.42 1.20 -1.38
C ARG A 168 3.66 -0.10 -1.64
N ILE A 169 4.36 -1.16 -1.97
CA ILE A 169 3.76 -2.47 -2.24
C ILE A 169 3.58 -3.32 -0.98
N PRO A 170 4.58 -3.45 -0.08
CA PRO A 170 4.43 -4.24 1.15
C PRO A 170 3.31 -3.77 2.09
N LEU A 171 2.90 -2.50 2.04
CA LEU A 171 1.72 -2.01 2.76
C LEU A 171 0.42 -2.70 2.33
N ILE A 172 0.32 -3.16 1.08
CA ILE A 172 -0.90 -3.80 0.57
C ILE A 172 -1.20 -5.08 1.35
N PRO A 173 -0.32 -6.10 1.37
CA PRO A 173 -0.59 -7.32 2.12
C PRO A 173 -0.60 -7.10 3.64
N LEU A 174 0.17 -6.15 4.17
CA LEU A 174 0.11 -5.81 5.59
C LEU A 174 -1.25 -5.22 5.99
N ALA A 175 -1.80 -4.29 5.20
CA ALA A 175 -3.12 -3.72 5.43
C ALA A 175 -4.27 -4.74 5.24
N LEU A 176 -4.03 -5.80 4.47
CA LEU A 176 -4.98 -6.89 4.23
C LEU A 176 -4.74 -8.09 5.14
N TYR A 177 -3.76 -8.01 6.05
CA TYR A 177 -3.53 -9.07 7.02
C TYR A 177 -4.76 -9.25 7.91
N TRP A 178 -5.22 -10.50 8.00
CA TRP A 178 -6.44 -10.79 8.74
C TRP A 178 -6.28 -10.56 10.23
N THR A 179 -7.18 -9.77 10.79
CA THR A 179 -7.29 -9.54 12.23
C THR A 179 -8.74 -9.79 12.68
N PRO A 180 -8.96 -10.39 13.87
CA PRO A 180 -10.30 -10.61 14.41
C PRO A 180 -10.96 -9.33 14.93
N TYR A 181 -10.27 -8.20 14.84
CA TYR A 181 -10.72 -6.88 15.29
C TYR A 181 -10.63 -5.87 14.12
N LEU A 182 -11.26 -4.72 14.29
CA LEU A 182 -11.15 -3.62 13.35
C LEU A 182 -9.78 -2.94 13.50
N LEU A 183 -8.93 -3.07 12.49
CA LEU A 183 -7.72 -2.29 12.36
C LEU A 183 -8.09 -0.89 11.85
N LEU A 184 -7.78 0.13 12.62
CA LEU A 184 -7.93 1.53 12.27
C LEU A 184 -6.59 2.24 12.44
N ASP A 185 -6.05 2.83 11.38
CA ASP A 185 -5.00 3.85 11.46
C ASP A 185 -5.65 5.22 11.22
N CYS A 186 -5.78 5.98 12.29
CA CYS A 186 -6.42 7.29 12.28
C CYS A 186 -5.61 8.35 11.50
N ASN A 187 -4.29 8.18 11.41
CA ASN A 187 -3.41 9.13 10.75
C ASN A 187 -3.53 9.04 9.22
N THR A 188 -3.68 7.82 8.71
CA THR A 188 -3.78 7.58 7.26
C THR A 188 -5.19 7.23 6.81
N ASN A 189 -6.16 7.25 7.73
CA ASN A 189 -7.54 6.83 7.49
C ASN A 189 -7.62 5.43 6.82
N LEU A 190 -6.78 4.51 7.32
CA LEU A 190 -6.77 3.13 6.89
C LEU A 190 -7.69 2.33 7.79
N VAL A 191 -8.66 1.64 7.20
CA VAL A 191 -9.60 0.77 7.91
C VAL A 191 -9.58 -0.59 7.26
N SER A 192 -9.34 -1.63 8.05
CA SER A 192 -9.34 -3.02 7.58
C SER A 192 -9.91 -3.95 8.65
N SER A 193 -10.60 -5.00 8.23
CA SER A 193 -11.05 -6.11 9.08
C SER A 193 -11.48 -7.26 8.16
N GLU A 194 -11.91 -8.40 8.74
CA GLU A 194 -12.53 -9.46 7.95
C GLU A 194 -13.84 -9.01 7.23
N TYR A 195 -14.48 -7.94 7.71
CA TYR A 195 -15.74 -7.42 7.18
C TYR A 195 -15.58 -6.17 6.33
N ILE A 196 -14.54 -5.37 6.59
CA ILE A 196 -14.29 -4.10 5.91
C ILE A 196 -12.88 -4.13 5.35
N THR A 197 -12.74 -4.28 4.04
CA THR A 197 -11.44 -4.28 3.40
C THR A 197 -11.13 -2.95 2.75
N GLN A 198 -9.85 -2.60 2.74
CA GLN A 198 -9.34 -1.48 1.97
C GLN A 198 -9.63 -1.70 0.48
N PHE A 199 -10.14 -0.65 -0.17
CA PHE A 199 -10.39 -0.67 -1.60
C PHE A 199 -9.17 -0.24 -2.42
N ALA A 200 -8.22 0.44 -1.78
CA ALA A 200 -7.03 0.95 -2.42
C ALA A 200 -5.85 0.02 -2.17
N CYS A 201 -5.12 -0.31 -3.21
CA CYS A 201 -3.81 -0.96 -3.10
C CYS A 201 -2.68 0.07 -3.27
N MET A 202 -2.49 0.60 -4.46
CA MET A 202 -1.38 1.51 -4.76
C MET A 202 -1.47 2.87 -4.06
N SER A 203 -2.64 3.32 -3.67
CA SER A 203 -2.85 4.61 -2.98
C SER A 203 -2.68 4.55 -1.45
N LEU A 204 -2.21 3.45 -0.87
CA LEU A 204 -1.94 3.38 0.58
C LEU A 204 -0.71 4.21 0.96
N TYR A 205 0.41 4.02 0.28
CA TYR A 205 1.64 4.77 0.55
C TYR A 205 1.50 6.29 0.36
N PRO A 206 0.83 6.80 -0.67
CA PRO A 206 0.57 8.24 -0.80
C PRO A 206 -0.09 8.90 0.40
N ARG A 207 -0.86 8.16 1.22
CA ARG A 207 -1.44 8.70 2.46
C ARG A 207 -0.37 9.02 3.51
N TYR A 208 0.70 8.23 3.57
CA TYR A 208 1.85 8.50 4.43
C TYR A 208 2.66 9.69 3.91
N MET A 209 2.77 9.86 2.60
CA MET A 209 3.41 11.04 2.02
C MET A 209 2.63 12.30 2.35
N LYS A 210 1.30 12.26 2.23
CA LYS A 210 0.44 13.37 2.64
C LYS A 210 0.57 13.69 4.14
N LEU A 211 0.66 12.66 4.99
CA LEU A 211 0.92 12.83 6.42
C LEU A 211 2.22 13.60 6.66
N VAL A 212 3.28 13.31 5.92
CA VAL A 212 4.57 14.03 6.01
C VAL A 212 4.42 15.48 5.54
N GLU A 213 3.73 15.71 4.43
CA GLU A 213 3.43 17.08 3.94
C GLU A 213 2.65 17.91 4.97
N GLU A 214 1.82 17.27 5.78
CA GLU A 214 1.05 17.89 6.88
C GLU A 214 1.85 18.00 8.19
N GLY A 215 3.17 17.74 8.17
CA GLY A 215 4.06 17.88 9.31
C GLY A 215 4.17 16.67 10.21
N GLY A 216 3.69 15.51 9.77
CA GLY A 216 3.85 14.23 10.46
C GLY A 216 5.13 13.50 10.06
N ALA A 217 5.30 12.33 10.68
CA ALA A 217 6.39 11.39 10.38
C ALA A 217 5.92 9.95 10.55
N PHE A 218 6.62 8.99 9.92
CA PHE A 218 6.30 7.58 10.06
C PHE A 218 7.53 6.68 9.98
N TRP A 219 7.41 5.51 10.56
CA TRP A 219 8.47 4.50 10.66
C TRP A 219 7.93 3.13 10.28
N GLN A 220 8.85 2.28 9.88
CA GLN A 220 8.60 0.91 9.48
C GLN A 220 9.49 -0.06 10.24
N ALA A 221 8.98 -1.25 10.53
CA ALA A 221 9.74 -2.38 11.03
C ALA A 221 9.78 -3.48 9.96
N ARG A 222 10.99 -3.92 9.62
CA ARG A 222 11.25 -4.93 8.58
C ARG A 222 12.10 -6.07 9.08
N SER A 223 11.82 -7.26 8.56
CA SER A 223 12.72 -8.41 8.73
C SER A 223 13.95 -8.29 7.85
N GLU A 224 14.94 -9.16 8.11
CA GLU A 224 16.12 -9.35 7.25
C GLU A 224 15.77 -9.79 5.82
N GLU A 225 14.59 -10.36 5.60
CA GLU A 225 14.08 -10.75 4.29
C GLU A 225 13.28 -9.60 3.61
N GLY A 226 13.24 -8.42 4.24
CA GLY A 226 12.55 -7.22 3.73
C GLY A 226 11.05 -7.19 3.98
N VAL A 227 10.50 -8.13 4.73
CA VAL A 227 9.06 -8.15 5.06
C VAL A 227 8.72 -6.96 5.94
N LEU A 228 7.77 -6.13 5.48
CA LEU A 228 7.17 -5.07 6.28
C LEU A 228 6.13 -5.69 7.22
N GLY A 229 6.41 -5.67 8.52
CA GLY A 229 5.55 -6.32 9.51
C GLY A 229 4.90 -5.36 10.52
N ALA A 230 5.41 -4.13 10.63
CA ALA A 230 4.79 -3.10 11.46
C ALA A 230 5.06 -1.70 10.92
N VAL A 231 4.15 -0.78 11.22
CA VAL A 231 4.23 0.65 10.88
C VAL A 231 3.75 1.45 12.10
N ALA A 232 4.42 2.57 12.37
CA ALA A 232 3.90 3.60 13.27
C ALA A 232 4.05 4.96 12.62
N SER A 233 3.17 5.87 12.98
CA SER A 233 3.14 7.23 12.47
C SER A 233 2.75 8.22 13.55
N VAL A 234 3.12 9.48 13.36
CA VAL A 234 2.69 10.59 14.19
C VAL A 234 2.29 11.75 13.30
N MET A 235 1.22 12.45 13.64
CA MET A 235 0.79 13.63 12.89
C MET A 235 0.22 14.71 13.81
N PRO A 236 0.41 16.00 13.48
CA PRO A 236 -0.21 17.09 14.21
C PRO A 236 -1.74 17.11 14.02
N THR A 237 -2.45 17.41 15.09
CA THR A 237 -3.91 17.60 15.12
C THR A 237 -4.27 18.79 16.01
N GLU A 238 -5.53 19.17 16.06
CA GLU A 238 -6.00 20.22 16.98
C GLU A 238 -5.81 19.85 18.47
N LEU A 239 -5.74 18.55 18.81
CA LEU A 239 -5.55 18.05 20.17
C LEU A 239 -4.08 17.81 20.56
N GLY A 240 -3.13 18.11 19.66
CA GLY A 240 -1.71 17.84 19.79
C GLY A 240 -1.24 16.75 18.81
N MET A 241 -0.11 16.13 19.10
CA MET A 241 0.46 15.12 18.22
C MET A 241 -0.21 13.75 18.45
N ARG A 242 -0.83 13.21 17.42
CA ARG A 242 -1.46 11.89 17.44
C ARG A 242 -0.51 10.84 16.89
N ALA A 243 -0.19 9.82 17.69
CA ALA A 243 0.49 8.64 17.20
C ALA A 243 -0.51 7.51 16.88
N ASP A 244 -0.16 6.70 15.89
CA ASP A 244 -0.90 5.49 15.54
C ASP A 244 0.06 4.41 15.06
N PHE A 245 -0.35 3.14 15.12
CA PHE A 245 0.48 2.01 14.74
C PHE A 245 -0.37 0.78 14.39
N PHE A 246 0.21 -0.13 13.64
CA PHE A 246 -0.32 -1.49 13.47
C PHE A 246 0.81 -2.46 13.11
N SER A 247 0.60 -3.74 13.43
CA SER A 247 1.58 -4.79 13.19
C SER A 247 0.93 -6.14 12.99
N THR A 248 1.71 -7.08 12.45
CA THR A 248 1.42 -8.49 12.58
C THR A 248 1.91 -9.01 13.93
N GLU A 249 1.44 -10.20 14.36
CA GLU A 249 1.79 -10.79 15.65
C GLU A 249 3.31 -10.95 15.84
N THR A 250 4.02 -11.37 14.81
CA THR A 250 5.48 -11.60 14.86
C THR A 250 6.29 -10.31 15.00
N PHE A 251 5.70 -9.16 14.64
CA PHE A 251 6.30 -7.83 14.76
C PHE A 251 5.75 -7.01 15.94
N ALA A 252 4.71 -7.49 16.65
CA ALA A 252 4.14 -6.79 17.80
C ALA A 252 5.18 -6.37 18.86
N PRO A 253 6.26 -7.13 19.14
CA PRO A 253 7.29 -6.71 20.09
C PRO A 253 8.02 -5.41 19.70
N THR A 254 8.01 -5.00 18.42
CA THR A 254 8.67 -3.77 17.96
C THR A 254 7.85 -2.51 18.17
N ILE A 255 6.57 -2.62 18.52
CA ILE A 255 5.66 -1.48 18.67
C ILE A 255 6.16 -0.50 19.72
N LYS A 256 6.72 -0.99 20.82
CA LYS A 256 7.33 -0.12 21.86
C LYS A 256 8.41 0.80 21.27
N ASP A 257 9.31 0.23 20.48
CA ASP A 257 10.42 0.99 19.91
C ASP A 257 9.93 1.92 18.77
N LEU A 258 8.93 1.49 18.00
CA LEU A 258 8.28 2.34 17.01
C LEU A 258 7.56 3.53 17.64
N LEU A 259 6.81 3.33 18.74
CA LEU A 259 6.17 4.41 19.47
C LEU A 259 7.18 5.35 20.15
N ALA A 260 8.32 4.84 20.62
CA ALA A 260 9.41 5.68 21.11
C ALA A 260 9.89 6.66 20.03
N ARG A 261 9.95 6.24 18.75
CA ARG A 261 10.25 7.16 17.63
C ARG A 261 9.17 8.22 17.43
N CYS A 262 7.91 7.88 17.66
CA CYS A 262 6.83 8.87 17.63
C CYS A 262 6.96 9.86 18.81
N GLU A 263 7.31 9.38 19.99
CA GLU A 263 7.50 10.20 21.19
C GLU A 263 8.69 11.18 21.07
N GLU A 264 9.71 10.85 20.27
CA GLU A 264 10.82 11.75 19.95
C GLU A 264 10.41 13.01 19.15
N GLN A 265 9.18 13.00 18.56
CA GLN A 265 8.71 14.10 17.71
C GLN A 265 7.95 15.19 18.50
N ALA A 266 7.52 14.94 19.73
CA ALA A 266 6.80 15.90 20.56
C ALA A 266 6.92 15.54 22.05
N GLU A 267 6.80 16.56 22.91
CA GLU A 267 6.82 16.37 24.37
C GLU A 267 5.65 15.50 24.86
N GLU A 268 4.49 15.65 24.22
CA GLU A 268 3.31 14.84 24.53
C GLU A 268 2.67 14.31 23.24
N ILE A 269 2.41 13.03 23.22
CA ILE A 269 1.61 12.39 22.17
C ILE A 269 0.37 11.72 22.77
N TYR A 270 -0.66 11.54 21.96
CA TYR A 270 -1.83 10.75 22.32
C TYR A 270 -2.11 9.66 21.28
N LEU A 271 -2.80 8.61 21.69
CA LEU A 271 -3.29 7.56 20.81
C LEU A 271 -4.81 7.69 20.69
N GLN A 272 -5.36 7.44 19.49
CA GLN A 272 -6.80 7.34 19.27
C GLN A 272 -7.10 5.93 18.76
N ILE A 273 -7.68 5.09 19.60
CA ILE A 273 -7.81 3.66 19.36
C ILE A 273 -9.29 3.29 19.25
N ALA A 274 -9.65 2.53 18.19
CA ALA A 274 -10.98 1.96 18.05
C ALA A 274 -11.32 1.07 19.27
N ASN A 275 -12.51 1.22 19.82
CA ASN A 275 -12.90 0.49 21.05
C ASN A 275 -12.91 -1.04 20.89
N THR A 276 -12.90 -1.53 19.64
CA THR A 276 -12.84 -2.96 19.31
C THR A 276 -11.42 -3.49 19.10
N ASP A 277 -10.41 -2.61 19.02
CA ASP A 277 -9.01 -3.01 18.83
C ASP A 277 -8.36 -3.35 20.18
N THR A 278 -8.62 -4.56 20.65
CA THR A 278 -8.14 -5.04 21.95
C THR A 278 -6.61 -5.11 22.02
N GLU A 279 -5.94 -5.35 20.90
CA GLU A 279 -4.49 -5.43 20.85
C GLU A 279 -3.83 -4.06 21.02
N LYS A 280 -4.29 -3.05 20.30
CA LYS A 280 -3.80 -1.67 20.51
C LYS A 280 -4.08 -1.18 21.93
N ILE A 281 -5.27 -1.48 22.48
CA ILE A 281 -5.63 -1.12 23.85
C ILE A 281 -4.67 -1.77 24.86
N ARG A 282 -4.37 -3.06 24.68
CA ARG A 282 -3.43 -3.78 25.54
C ARG A 282 -2.03 -3.17 25.48
N VAL A 283 -1.51 -2.94 24.28
CA VAL A 283 -0.19 -2.33 24.08
C VAL A 283 -0.13 -0.92 24.69
N ALA A 284 -1.16 -0.10 24.48
CA ALA A 284 -1.24 1.23 25.07
C ALA A 284 -1.15 1.18 26.61
N ALA A 285 -1.91 0.28 27.23
CA ALA A 285 -1.89 0.11 28.70
C ALA A 285 -0.51 -0.36 29.20
N GLU A 286 0.12 -1.32 28.53
CA GLU A 286 1.47 -1.81 28.86
C GLU A 286 2.55 -0.72 28.77
N LEU A 287 2.35 0.27 27.90
CA LEU A 287 3.24 1.41 27.72
C LEU A 287 2.90 2.61 28.63
N GLY A 288 1.91 2.44 29.53
CA GLY A 288 1.53 3.45 30.51
C GLY A 288 0.51 4.48 30.02
N TYR A 289 -0.09 4.28 28.83
CA TYR A 289 -1.18 5.14 28.38
C TYR A 289 -2.48 4.78 29.10
N SER A 290 -3.26 5.79 29.47
CA SER A 290 -4.55 5.64 30.16
C SER A 290 -5.67 6.36 29.40
N PRO A 291 -6.93 5.89 29.49
CA PRO A 291 -8.06 6.56 28.89
C PRO A 291 -8.22 7.99 29.38
N SER A 292 -8.36 8.95 28.47
CA SER A 292 -8.49 10.38 28.78
C SER A 292 -9.65 11.08 28.07
N GLY A 293 -10.34 10.41 27.14
CA GLY A 293 -11.45 10.99 26.39
C GLY A 293 -12.03 10.02 25.38
N THR A 294 -13.05 10.46 24.67
CA THR A 294 -13.71 9.69 23.61
C THR A 294 -13.64 10.45 22.28
N ALA A 295 -13.61 9.70 21.18
CA ALA A 295 -13.63 10.22 19.83
C ALA A 295 -14.46 9.30 18.93
N CYS A 296 -14.72 9.74 17.71
CA CYS A 296 -15.39 8.94 16.70
C CYS A 296 -14.73 9.19 15.35
N VAL A 297 -14.44 8.12 14.62
CA VAL A 297 -13.95 8.18 13.23
C VAL A 297 -15.09 7.79 12.29
N SER A 298 -15.43 8.67 11.37
CA SER A 298 -16.40 8.34 10.32
C SER A 298 -15.65 7.76 9.12
N TYR A 299 -15.97 6.51 8.79
CA TYR A 299 -15.43 5.84 7.62
C TYR A 299 -16.59 5.38 6.72
N ARG A 300 -16.73 6.02 5.56
CA ARG A 300 -17.91 5.84 4.69
C ARG A 300 -19.21 6.09 5.48
N ASN A 301 -20.06 5.11 5.63
CA ASN A 301 -21.34 5.22 6.37
C ASN A 301 -21.25 4.55 7.76
N VAL A 302 -20.04 4.27 8.26
CA VAL A 302 -19.81 3.62 9.55
C VAL A 302 -19.13 4.60 10.48
N ASN A 303 -19.70 4.78 11.68
CA ASN A 303 -19.08 5.51 12.77
C ASN A 303 -18.33 4.53 13.66
N ILE A 304 -17.02 4.72 13.79
CA ILE A 304 -16.13 3.89 14.59
C ILE A 304 -15.87 4.61 15.91
N PRO A 305 -16.44 4.14 17.04
CA PRO A 305 -16.18 4.73 18.34
C PRO A 305 -14.74 4.44 18.78
N CYS A 306 -14.06 5.48 19.24
CA CYS A 306 -12.67 5.43 19.68
C CYS A 306 -12.53 5.99 21.09
N THR A 307 -11.49 5.55 21.79
CA THR A 307 -11.02 6.12 23.04
C THR A 307 -9.67 6.82 22.79
N ILE A 308 -9.51 8.00 23.40
CA ILE A 308 -8.25 8.74 23.44
C ILE A 308 -7.46 8.26 24.64
N TYR A 309 -6.19 7.96 24.45
CA TYR A 309 -5.26 7.52 25.48
C TYR A 309 -4.09 8.50 25.59
N LYS A 310 -3.73 8.85 26.83
CA LYS A 310 -2.57 9.72 27.15
C LYS A 310 -1.72 9.08 28.23
N LYS A 311 -0.44 9.44 28.27
CA LYS A 311 0.46 9.12 29.40
C LYS A 311 0.23 10.06 30.56
#